data_aff424c8240c3965955554210084ee6e
#
_entry.id   aff424c8240c3965955554210084ee6e
#
_cell.length_a   1.000
_cell.length_b   1.000
_cell.length_c   1.000
_cell.angle_alpha   90.00
_cell.angle_beta   90.00
_cell.angle_gamma   90.00
#
_symmetry.space_group_name_H-M   'P 1'
#
loop_
_entity.id
_entity.type
_entity.pdbx_description
1 polymer ?
#
loop_
_entity_poly.entity_id
_entity_poly.type
_entity_poly.pdbx_seq_one_letter_code
_entity_poly.pdbx_strand_id
1 'polypeptide(L)'
;MSDTIEKVSVIISKGSLDGIYPGLIMANGARNEGMEANLFFTFFGLDAIHVKRHDHIKISTVGNPGLHVPTLVGGLPGMSAVVTHLMDKKMHELDIPPIPEFIEMIADTGAGIYACKASVDLFGMTSEDFVPQLKDIITVGEFYEMAAGGQIIFT
;
A
#
# COMPACT_ATOMS: atom_id res chain seq x y z
N MET A 1 -10.75 31.20 -0.48
CA MET A 1 -9.94 29.99 -0.26
C MET A 1 -10.84 28.78 -0.42
N SER A 2 -10.40 27.80 -1.19
CA SER A 2 -11.12 26.52 -1.29
C SER A 2 -10.86 25.71 -0.03
N ASP A 3 -11.91 25.28 0.67
CA ASP A 3 -11.81 24.33 1.79
C ASP A 3 -11.79 22.88 1.27
N THR A 4 -11.62 22.68 -0.04
CA THR A 4 -11.57 21.36 -0.67
C THR A 4 -10.14 20.83 -0.74
N ILE A 5 -10.00 19.55 -0.48
CA ILE A 5 -8.71 18.85 -0.66
C ILE A 5 -8.51 18.60 -2.16
N GLU A 6 -7.41 19.10 -2.70
CA GLU A 6 -7.07 18.94 -4.12
C GLU A 6 -5.98 17.91 -4.37
N LYS A 7 -5.21 17.57 -3.32
CA LYS A 7 -4.10 16.61 -3.38
C LYS A 7 -4.04 15.79 -2.11
N VAL A 8 -3.79 14.50 -2.23
CA VAL A 8 -3.43 13.61 -1.12
C VAL A 8 -2.15 12.85 -1.43
N SER A 9 -1.32 12.70 -0.40
CA SER A 9 -0.12 11.86 -0.46
C SER A 9 -0.24 10.81 0.64
N VAL A 10 -0.35 9.56 0.24
CA VAL A 10 -0.60 8.43 1.14
C VAL A 10 0.68 7.66 1.35
N ILE A 11 1.06 7.50 2.63
CA ILE A 11 2.20 6.69 3.02
C ILE A 11 1.74 5.28 3.37
N ILE A 12 2.33 4.27 2.76
CA ILE A 12 2.08 2.85 3.07
C ILE A 12 3.36 2.28 3.67
N SER A 13 3.30 1.94 4.97
CA SER A 13 4.47 1.51 5.76
C SER A 13 4.45 0.04 6.18
N LYS A 14 3.33 -0.64 6.00
CA LYS A 14 3.14 -2.02 6.44
C LYS A 14 3.10 -2.99 5.26
N GLY A 15 3.60 -4.20 5.49
CA GLY A 15 3.69 -5.27 4.49
C GLY A 15 2.60 -6.34 4.62
N SER A 16 1.46 -6.03 5.20
CA SER A 16 0.30 -6.92 5.32
C SER A 16 -0.88 -6.41 4.52
N LEU A 17 -1.83 -7.27 4.15
CA LEU A 17 -3.04 -6.88 3.42
C LEU A 17 -3.81 -5.79 4.16
N ASP A 18 -4.03 -5.96 5.45
CA ASP A 18 -4.72 -5.00 6.32
C ASP A 18 -3.96 -3.68 6.49
N GLY A 19 -2.66 -3.67 6.25
CA GLY A 19 -1.83 -2.47 6.27
C GLY A 19 -1.73 -1.75 4.92
N ILE A 20 -1.90 -2.47 3.81
CA ILE A 20 -1.72 -1.94 2.45
C ILE A 20 -3.04 -1.42 1.85
N TYR A 21 -4.10 -2.21 1.92
CA TYR A 21 -5.37 -1.87 1.27
C TYR A 21 -5.97 -0.53 1.71
N PRO A 22 -5.96 -0.13 2.99
CA PRO A 22 -6.48 1.18 3.36
C PRO A 22 -5.86 2.34 2.59
N GLY A 23 -4.55 2.30 2.39
CA GLY A 23 -3.85 3.33 1.61
C GLY A 23 -4.21 3.32 0.13
N LEU A 24 -4.33 2.13 -0.47
CA LEU A 24 -4.75 1.98 -1.87
C LEU A 24 -6.19 2.48 -2.07
N ILE A 25 -7.09 2.16 -1.15
CA ILE A 25 -8.48 2.61 -1.19
C ILE A 25 -8.55 4.14 -1.11
N MET A 26 -7.78 4.76 -0.22
CA MET A 26 -7.74 6.21 -0.08
C MET A 26 -7.21 6.89 -1.34
N ALA A 27 -6.15 6.37 -1.94
CA ALA A 27 -5.60 6.92 -3.18
C ALA A 27 -6.56 6.76 -4.36
N ASN A 28 -7.19 5.60 -4.50
CA ASN A 28 -8.18 5.36 -5.54
C ASN A 28 -9.40 6.27 -5.37
N GLY A 29 -9.90 6.41 -4.15
CA GLY A 29 -10.99 7.32 -3.83
C GLY A 29 -10.66 8.77 -4.18
N ALA A 30 -9.47 9.23 -3.85
CA ALA A 30 -9.01 10.57 -4.20
C ALA A 30 -9.02 10.80 -5.72
N ARG A 31 -8.54 9.83 -6.49
CA ARG A 31 -8.58 9.92 -7.97
C ARG A 31 -10.00 9.95 -8.51
N ASN A 32 -10.90 9.16 -7.95
CA ASN A 32 -12.31 9.16 -8.34
C ASN A 32 -13.00 10.51 -8.07
N GLU A 33 -12.57 11.21 -7.02
CA GLU A 33 -13.04 12.57 -6.69
C GLU A 33 -12.31 13.68 -7.46
N GLY A 34 -11.41 13.33 -8.38
CA GLY A 34 -10.67 14.28 -9.20
C GLY A 34 -9.46 14.93 -8.50
N MET A 35 -9.05 14.41 -7.35
CA MET A 35 -7.88 14.90 -6.63
C MET A 35 -6.58 14.34 -7.22
N GLU A 36 -5.49 15.08 -7.09
CA GLU A 36 -4.16 14.51 -7.28
C GLU A 36 -3.88 13.49 -6.16
N ALA A 37 -3.31 12.33 -6.50
CA ALA A 37 -2.96 11.31 -5.53
C ALA A 37 -1.55 10.77 -5.76
N ASN A 38 -0.80 10.64 -4.68
CA ASN A 38 0.53 10.05 -4.67
C ASN A 38 0.58 8.96 -3.60
N LEU A 39 1.20 7.83 -3.93
CA LEU A 39 1.48 6.73 -3.01
C LEU A 39 2.98 6.66 -2.75
N PHE A 40 3.35 6.65 -1.50
CA PHE A 40 4.73 6.55 -1.03
C PHE A 40 4.90 5.30 -0.18
N PHE A 41 5.55 4.30 -0.75
CA PHE A 41 5.80 3.01 -0.10
C PHE A 41 7.10 3.08 0.66
N THR A 42 7.05 2.81 1.95
CA THR A 42 8.21 2.85 2.83
C THR A 42 8.28 1.59 3.69
N PHE A 43 9.47 1.25 4.14
CA PHE A 43 9.74 0.13 5.02
C PHE A 43 9.12 -1.17 4.48
N PHE A 44 8.32 -1.89 5.27
CA PHE A 44 7.68 -3.13 4.81
C PHE A 44 6.57 -2.91 3.76
N GLY A 45 6.08 -1.68 3.62
CA GLY A 45 5.16 -1.32 2.55
C GLY A 45 5.73 -1.50 1.15
N LEU A 46 7.06 -1.53 1.00
CA LEU A 46 7.74 -1.83 -0.27
C LEU A 46 7.34 -3.20 -0.85
N ASP A 47 6.91 -4.14 -0.03
CA ASP A 47 6.48 -5.45 -0.49
C ASP A 47 5.28 -5.37 -1.45
N ALA A 48 4.43 -4.35 -1.30
CA ALA A 48 3.28 -4.14 -2.18
C ALA A 48 3.66 -3.82 -3.63
N ILE A 49 4.83 -3.25 -3.85
CA ILE A 49 5.35 -2.88 -5.18
C ILE A 49 6.56 -3.71 -5.61
N HIS A 50 6.93 -4.73 -4.84
CA HIS A 50 8.03 -5.63 -5.16
C HIS A 50 7.54 -6.80 -6.02
N VAL A 51 8.08 -6.97 -7.23
CA VAL A 51 7.59 -7.94 -8.23
C VAL A 51 7.59 -9.40 -7.78
N LYS A 52 8.45 -9.76 -6.81
CA LYS A 52 8.52 -11.12 -6.26
C LYS A 52 7.71 -11.32 -4.98
N ARG A 53 7.11 -10.28 -4.42
CA ARG A 53 6.46 -10.32 -3.11
C ARG A 53 5.01 -9.88 -3.13
N HIS A 54 4.61 -9.02 -4.06
CA HIS A 54 3.28 -8.42 -4.10
C HIS A 54 2.13 -9.44 -4.24
N ASP A 55 2.40 -10.62 -4.80
CA ASP A 55 1.42 -11.72 -4.94
C ASP A 55 1.29 -12.60 -3.68
N HIS A 56 2.18 -12.43 -2.71
CA HIS A 56 2.30 -13.31 -1.55
C HIS A 56 2.04 -12.62 -0.23
N ILE A 57 1.47 -11.43 -0.25
CA ILE A 57 1.17 -10.65 0.94
C ILE A 57 0.00 -11.28 1.69
N LYS A 58 0.18 -11.41 3.01
CA LYS A 58 -0.81 -12.03 3.91
C LYS A 58 -1.39 -11.02 4.86
N ILE A 59 -2.57 -11.35 5.40
CA ILE A 59 -3.16 -10.58 6.49
C ILE A 59 -2.35 -10.79 7.78
N SER A 60 -2.27 -9.74 8.61
CA SER A 60 -1.68 -9.84 9.94
C SER A 60 -2.60 -10.61 10.88
N THR A 61 -2.12 -11.70 11.47
CA THR A 61 -2.89 -12.56 12.38
C THR A 61 -2.45 -12.43 13.83
N VAL A 62 -1.17 -12.14 14.07
CA VAL A 62 -0.63 -11.94 15.42
C VAL A 62 -0.84 -10.49 15.82
N GLY A 63 -1.47 -10.27 16.98
CA GLY A 63 -1.72 -8.92 17.49
C GLY A 63 -2.77 -8.13 16.71
N ASN A 64 -3.57 -8.79 15.89
CA ASN A 64 -4.69 -8.19 15.18
C ASN A 64 -6.02 -8.46 15.91
N PRO A 65 -6.51 -7.49 16.70
CA PRO A 65 -7.74 -7.70 17.49
C PRO A 65 -9.00 -7.82 16.62
N GLY A 66 -8.95 -7.28 15.41
CA GLY A 66 -10.09 -7.32 14.47
C GLY A 66 -10.46 -8.73 14.00
N LEU A 67 -9.54 -9.68 14.10
CA LEU A 67 -9.81 -11.07 13.75
C LEU A 67 -10.49 -11.86 14.88
N HIS A 68 -10.53 -11.33 16.10
CA HIS A 68 -11.05 -12.02 17.29
C HIS A 68 -10.40 -13.39 17.57
N VAL A 69 -9.16 -13.56 17.12
CA VAL A 69 -8.38 -14.79 17.31
C VAL A 69 -7.37 -14.56 18.42
N PRO A 70 -7.29 -15.46 19.43
CA PRO A 70 -6.25 -15.36 20.45
C PRO A 70 -4.85 -15.33 19.82
N THR A 71 -3.95 -14.51 20.36
CA THR A 71 -2.60 -14.31 19.81
C THR A 71 -1.85 -15.64 19.62
N LEU A 72 -2.01 -16.58 20.57
CA LEU A 72 -1.40 -17.90 20.48
C LEU A 72 -1.88 -18.70 19.27
N VAL A 73 -3.17 -18.62 18.95
CA VAL A 73 -3.78 -19.30 17.80
C VAL A 73 -3.41 -18.58 16.51
N GLY A 74 -3.42 -17.24 16.51
CA GLY A 74 -2.99 -16.42 15.36
C GLY A 74 -1.55 -16.65 14.94
N GLY A 75 -0.68 -17.03 15.89
CA GLY A 75 0.72 -17.35 15.65
C GLY A 75 0.99 -18.78 15.16
N LEU A 76 -0.02 -19.63 15.04
CA LEU A 76 0.17 -21.00 14.57
C LEU A 76 0.60 -21.04 13.10
N PRO A 77 1.50 -21.96 12.71
CA PRO A 77 1.91 -22.13 11.32
C PRO A 77 0.72 -22.32 10.39
N GLY A 78 0.68 -21.55 9.31
CA GLY A 78 -0.40 -21.62 8.30
C GLY A 78 -1.66 -20.81 8.62
N MET A 79 -1.83 -20.29 9.84
CA MET A 79 -3.03 -19.51 10.21
C MET A 79 -3.18 -18.26 9.35
N SER A 80 -2.09 -17.53 9.11
CA SER A 80 -2.12 -16.34 8.24
C SER A 80 -2.55 -16.68 6.81
N ALA A 81 -2.15 -17.83 6.28
CA ALA A 81 -2.55 -18.28 4.96
C ALA A 81 -4.05 -18.59 4.89
N VAL A 82 -4.60 -19.24 5.92
CA VAL A 82 -6.03 -19.56 6.01
C VAL A 82 -6.87 -18.28 6.06
N VAL A 83 -6.52 -17.35 6.94
CA VAL A 83 -7.25 -16.08 7.09
C VAL A 83 -7.13 -15.24 5.83
N THR A 84 -5.94 -15.19 5.20
CA THR A 84 -5.74 -14.51 3.93
C THR A 84 -6.64 -15.08 2.84
N HIS A 85 -6.71 -16.40 2.70
CA HIS A 85 -7.59 -17.05 1.72
C HIS A 85 -9.06 -16.68 1.91
N LEU A 86 -9.53 -16.65 3.16
CA LEU A 86 -10.90 -16.24 3.46
C LEU A 86 -11.16 -14.76 3.13
N MET A 87 -10.18 -13.91 3.38
CA MET A 87 -10.27 -12.49 3.06
C MET A 87 -10.25 -12.25 1.55
N ASP A 88 -9.34 -12.91 0.83
CA ASP A 88 -9.25 -12.84 -0.63
C ASP A 88 -10.56 -13.24 -1.30
N LYS A 89 -11.21 -14.29 -0.79
CA LYS A 89 -12.53 -14.71 -1.28
C LYS A 89 -13.57 -13.59 -1.11
N LYS A 90 -13.63 -12.96 0.07
CA LYS A 90 -14.55 -11.85 0.30
C LYS A 90 -14.27 -10.64 -0.58
N MET A 91 -12.99 -10.32 -0.76
CA MET A 91 -12.57 -9.21 -1.61
C MET A 91 -12.95 -9.47 -3.07
N HIS A 92 -12.75 -10.69 -3.54
CA HIS A 92 -13.16 -11.10 -4.88
C HIS A 92 -14.69 -10.99 -5.09
N GLU A 93 -15.48 -11.37 -4.09
CA GLU A 93 -16.95 -11.23 -4.11
C GLU A 93 -17.41 -9.76 -4.18
N LEU A 94 -16.56 -8.81 -3.74
CA LEU A 94 -16.83 -7.37 -3.75
C LEU A 94 -16.11 -6.64 -4.89
N ASP A 95 -15.53 -7.36 -5.85
CA ASP A 95 -14.75 -6.83 -6.97
C ASP A 95 -13.57 -5.93 -6.53
N ILE A 96 -12.99 -6.22 -5.35
CA ILE A 96 -11.77 -5.56 -4.89
C ILE A 96 -10.59 -6.28 -5.51
N PRO A 97 -9.77 -5.60 -6.35
CA PRO A 97 -8.69 -6.27 -7.08
C PRO A 97 -7.55 -6.70 -6.15
N PRO A 98 -6.77 -7.72 -6.53
CA PRO A 98 -5.50 -8.03 -5.89
C PRO A 98 -4.55 -6.82 -5.90
N ILE A 99 -3.60 -6.79 -4.99
CA ILE A 99 -2.67 -5.65 -4.84
C ILE A 99 -2.00 -5.25 -6.16
N PRO A 100 -1.41 -6.16 -6.97
CA PRO A 100 -0.77 -5.77 -8.22
C PRO A 100 -1.72 -5.09 -9.20
N GLU A 101 -2.90 -5.65 -9.39
CA GLU A 101 -3.93 -5.08 -10.27
C GLU A 101 -4.45 -3.74 -9.75
N PHE A 102 -4.62 -3.61 -8.44
CA PHE A 102 -5.10 -2.38 -7.84
C PHE A 102 -4.08 -1.24 -7.99
N ILE A 103 -2.79 -1.53 -7.80
CA ILE A 103 -1.71 -0.56 -8.03
C ILE A 103 -1.66 -0.14 -9.50
N GLU A 104 -1.80 -1.08 -10.44
CA GLU A 104 -1.88 -0.79 -11.86
C GLU A 104 -3.07 0.12 -12.18
N MET A 105 -4.26 -0.21 -11.69
CA MET A 105 -5.46 0.62 -11.86
C MET A 105 -5.24 2.06 -11.33
N ILE A 106 -4.70 2.20 -10.15
CA ILE A 106 -4.45 3.50 -9.52
C ILE A 106 -3.43 4.29 -10.34
N ALA A 107 -2.36 3.65 -10.79
CA ALA A 107 -1.35 4.28 -11.65
C ALA A 107 -1.94 4.74 -12.99
N ASP A 108 -2.82 3.94 -13.59
CA ASP A 108 -3.50 4.27 -14.86
C ASP A 108 -4.41 5.50 -14.73
N THR A 109 -4.89 5.83 -13.55
CA THR A 109 -5.63 7.08 -13.31
C THR A 109 -4.74 8.32 -13.27
N GLY A 110 -3.43 8.15 -13.32
CA GLY A 110 -2.45 9.23 -13.24
C GLY A 110 -1.88 9.47 -11.83
N ALA A 111 -2.18 8.60 -10.86
CA ALA A 111 -1.56 8.67 -9.55
C ALA A 111 -0.06 8.37 -9.61
N GLY A 112 0.74 9.04 -8.79
CA GLY A 112 2.17 8.79 -8.67
C GLY A 112 2.45 7.63 -7.71
N ILE A 113 3.32 6.71 -8.12
CA ILE A 113 3.79 5.57 -7.31
C ILE A 113 5.27 5.78 -7.01
N TYR A 114 5.62 5.87 -5.73
CA TYR A 114 6.98 6.17 -5.28
C TYR A 114 7.47 5.20 -4.21
N ALA A 115 8.77 4.93 -4.21
CA ALA A 115 9.44 4.15 -3.17
C ALA A 115 10.36 5.04 -2.33
N CYS A 116 10.41 4.77 -1.03
CA CYS A 116 11.28 5.48 -0.10
C CYS A 116 12.74 5.04 -0.28
N LYS A 117 13.60 5.97 -0.68
CA LYS A 117 15.02 5.68 -0.91
C LYS A 117 15.72 5.09 0.32
N ALA A 118 15.47 5.61 1.51
CA ALA A 118 16.08 5.11 2.73
C ALA A 118 15.73 3.63 2.99
N SER A 119 14.48 3.24 2.73
CA SER A 119 14.04 1.86 2.89
C SER A 119 14.58 0.94 1.79
N VAL A 120 14.63 1.42 0.56
CA VAL A 120 15.23 0.70 -0.57
C VAL A 120 16.70 0.38 -0.28
N ASP A 121 17.45 1.36 0.20
CA ASP A 121 18.86 1.19 0.57
C ASP A 121 19.01 0.25 1.77
N LEU A 122 18.16 0.39 2.80
CA LEU A 122 18.17 -0.46 4.00
C LEU A 122 18.00 -1.95 3.65
N PHE A 123 17.10 -2.26 2.72
CA PHE A 123 16.82 -3.64 2.33
C PHE A 123 17.65 -4.13 1.13
N GLY A 124 18.58 -3.32 0.64
CA GLY A 124 19.45 -3.69 -0.48
C GLY A 124 18.70 -3.93 -1.79
N MET A 125 17.58 -3.24 -1.99
CA MET A 125 16.77 -3.34 -3.20
C MET A 125 17.29 -2.39 -4.29
N THR A 126 16.90 -2.68 -5.53
CA THR A 126 17.18 -1.85 -6.70
C THR A 126 15.89 -1.54 -7.45
N SER A 127 15.91 -0.61 -8.40
CA SER A 127 14.76 -0.28 -9.23
C SER A 127 14.19 -1.48 -10.00
N GLU A 128 15.02 -2.47 -10.30
CA GLU A 128 14.61 -3.69 -11.01
C GLU A 128 13.73 -4.63 -10.16
N ASP A 129 13.75 -4.45 -8.82
CA ASP A 129 12.93 -5.22 -7.90
C ASP A 129 11.46 -4.77 -7.89
N PHE A 130 11.16 -3.60 -8.46
CA PHE A 130 9.84 -2.98 -8.35
C PHE A 130 9.02 -3.10 -9.63
N VAL A 131 7.70 -2.96 -9.46
CA VAL A 131 6.73 -2.94 -10.56
C VAL A 131 7.02 -1.82 -11.55
N PRO A 132 6.64 -1.99 -12.83
CA PRO A 132 6.89 -0.96 -13.86
C PRO A 132 6.11 0.35 -13.61
N GLN A 133 5.06 0.34 -12.80
CA GLN A 133 4.30 1.51 -12.41
C GLN A 133 5.06 2.44 -11.46
N LEU A 134 6.16 2.00 -10.86
CA LEU A 134 6.99 2.84 -10.01
C LEU A 134 7.51 4.03 -10.82
N LYS A 135 7.17 5.24 -10.36
CA LYS A 135 7.58 6.46 -11.04
C LYS A 135 9.01 6.85 -10.67
N ASP A 136 9.35 6.78 -9.39
CA ASP A 136 10.70 7.08 -8.91
C ASP A 136 10.95 6.53 -7.50
N ILE A 137 12.23 6.43 -7.15
CA ILE A 137 12.70 6.18 -5.79
C ILE A 137 13.14 7.53 -5.23
N ILE A 138 12.42 8.03 -4.23
CA ILE A 138 12.58 9.39 -3.74
C ILE A 138 12.99 9.43 -2.27
N THR A 139 13.66 10.51 -1.89
CA THR A 139 13.98 10.81 -0.49
C THR A 139 12.75 11.34 0.24
N VAL A 140 12.82 11.35 1.57
CA VAL A 140 11.76 11.95 2.41
C VAL A 140 11.62 13.46 2.12
N GLY A 141 12.74 14.15 1.83
CA GLY A 141 12.70 15.57 1.44
C GLY A 141 11.90 15.79 0.15
N GLU A 142 12.19 14.99 -0.88
CA GLU A 142 11.43 15.02 -2.15
C GLU A 142 9.96 14.65 -1.94
N PHE A 143 9.67 13.71 -1.03
CA PHE A 143 8.30 13.40 -0.66
C PHE A 143 7.57 14.63 -0.08
N TYR A 144 8.19 15.38 0.82
CA TYR A 144 7.58 16.60 1.37
C TYR A 144 7.38 17.69 0.34
N GLU A 145 8.32 17.84 -0.60
CA GLU A 145 8.15 18.76 -1.73
C GLU A 145 6.94 18.37 -2.60
N MET A 146 6.82 17.09 -2.92
CA MET A 146 5.69 16.55 -3.69
C MET A 146 4.36 16.70 -2.94
N ALA A 147 4.35 16.48 -1.64
CA ALA A 147 3.14 16.55 -0.79
C ALA A 147 2.72 17.99 -0.47
N ALA A 148 3.56 18.98 -0.73
CA ALA A 148 3.29 20.37 -0.38
C ALA A 148 1.97 20.86 -0.94
N GLY A 149 1.18 21.54 -0.13
CA GLY A 149 -0.14 22.06 -0.49
C GLY A 149 -1.27 21.02 -0.45
N GLY A 150 -0.99 19.77 -0.10
CA GLY A 150 -1.98 18.70 0.04
C GLY A 150 -2.07 18.15 1.45
N GLN A 151 -2.81 17.05 1.59
CA GLN A 151 -2.95 16.30 2.84
C GLN A 151 -2.04 15.06 2.78
N ILE A 152 -1.43 14.74 3.92
CA ILE A 152 -0.63 13.52 4.09
C ILE A 152 -1.42 12.54 4.94
N ILE A 153 -1.59 11.32 4.43
CA ILE A 153 -2.28 10.22 5.10
C ILE A 153 -1.26 9.13 5.37
N PHE A 154 -1.09 8.74 6.63
CA PHE A 154 -0.15 7.70 7.02
C PHE A 154 -0.90 6.40 7.35
N THR A 155 -0.51 5.31 6.70
CA THR A 155 -1.07 3.98 6.92
C THR A 155 -0.02 2.90 7.20
#